data_7c001c61f1520ebc9decacce22399578
#
_entry.id   7c001c61f1520ebc9decacce22399578
#
_cell.length_a   1.000
_cell.length_b   1.000
_cell.length_c   1.000
_cell.angle_alpha   90.00
_cell.angle_beta   90.00
_cell.angle_gamma   90.00
#
_symmetry.space_group_name_H-M   'P 1'
#
loop_
_entity.id
_entity.type
_entity.pdbx_description
1 polymer ?
#
loop_
_entity_poly.entity_id
_entity_poly.type
_entity_poly.pdbx_seq_one_letter_code
_entity_poly.pdbx_strand_id
1 'polypeptide(L)' 'ERARLTKDLAAIEKDKQTALVKLENEKFMAKAPMDVIKEIRERAEFCTTEITRINALLAALPSE' A
#
# COMPACT_ATOMS: atom_id res chain seq x y z
N GLU A 1 -8.82 12.01 -15.39
CA GLU A 1 -7.49 11.54 -15.00
C GLU A 1 -7.29 11.57 -13.49
N ARG A 2 -7.61 12.71 -12.87
CA ARG A 2 -7.49 12.84 -11.42
C ARG A 2 -8.38 11.84 -10.68
N ALA A 3 -9.61 11.66 -11.14
CA ALA A 3 -10.55 10.73 -10.53
C ALA A 3 -10.02 9.30 -10.57
N ARG A 4 -9.40 8.93 -11.69
CA ARG A 4 -8.82 7.60 -11.86
C ARG A 4 -7.65 7.39 -10.90
N LEU A 5 -6.75 8.37 -10.83
CA LEU A 5 -5.60 8.30 -9.93
C LEU A 5 -6.04 8.24 -8.46
N THR A 6 -7.03 9.02 -8.09
CA THR A 6 -7.57 9.03 -6.73
C THR A 6 -8.17 7.67 -6.38
N LYS A 7 -8.88 7.05 -7.32
CA LYS A 7 -9.47 5.74 -7.12
C LYS A 7 -8.39 4.67 -6.96
N ASP A 8 -7.36 4.72 -7.79
CA ASP A 8 -6.24 3.78 -7.71
C ASP A 8 -5.51 3.95 -6.37
N LEU A 9 -5.30 5.19 -5.96
CA LEU A 9 -4.65 5.51 -4.69
C LEU A 9 -5.43 4.92 -3.52
N ALA A 10 -6.74 5.09 -3.50
CA ALA A 10 -7.58 4.57 -2.43
C ALA A 10 -7.48 3.04 -2.34
N ALA A 11 -7.47 2.35 -3.48
CA ALA A 11 -7.35 0.90 -3.51
C ALA A 11 -5.99 0.45 -2.97
N ILE A 12 -4.93 1.13 -3.35
CA ILE A 12 -3.57 0.79 -2.92
C ILE A 12 -3.39 1.10 -1.43
N GLU A 13 -3.94 2.20 -0.95
CA GLU A 13 -3.90 2.54 0.47
C GLU A 13 -4.58 1.49 1.32
N LYS A 14 -5.70 0.95 0.82
CA LYS A 14 -6.43 -0.10 1.51
C LYS A 14 -5.58 -1.37 1.58
N ASP A 15 -4.92 -1.74 0.48
CA ASP A 15 -4.02 -2.89 0.45
C ASP A 15 -2.87 -2.72 1.43
N LYS A 16 -2.28 -1.53 1.46
CA LYS A 16 -1.20 -1.22 2.39
C LYS A 16 -1.67 -1.37 3.83
N GLN A 17 -2.85 -0.82 4.14
CA GLN A 17 -3.41 -0.89 5.47
C GLN A 17 -3.60 -2.35 5.90
N THR A 18 -4.14 -3.18 5.01
CA THR A 18 -4.32 -4.60 5.28
C THR A 18 -3.01 -5.28 5.60
N ALA A 19 -1.97 -5.00 4.81
CA ALA A 19 -0.64 -5.58 5.03
C ALA A 19 -0.05 -5.12 6.37
N LEU A 20 -0.18 -3.84 6.68
CA LEU A 20 0.35 -3.29 7.93
C LEU A 20 -0.35 -3.88 9.15
N VAL A 21 -1.67 -4.04 9.08
CA VAL A 21 -2.44 -4.65 10.18
C VAL A 21 -1.95 -6.06 10.44
N LYS A 22 -1.68 -6.83 9.40
CA LYS A 22 -1.15 -8.19 9.55
C LYS A 22 0.24 -8.18 10.17
N LEU A 23 1.09 -7.25 9.76
CA LEU A 23 2.44 -7.14 10.30
C LEU A 23 2.45 -6.71 11.77
N GLU A 24 1.45 -5.97 12.20
CA GLU A 24 1.31 -5.53 13.59
C GLU A 24 0.66 -6.58 14.49
N ASN A 25 0.01 -7.58 13.89
CA ASN A 25 -0.66 -8.64 14.64
C ASN A 25 0.35 -9.66 15.14
N GLU A 26 0.67 -9.61 16.42
CA GLU A 26 1.66 -10.51 17.03
C GLU A 26 1.28 -11.97 16.90
N LYS A 27 0.00 -12.30 17.02
CA LYS A 27 -0.46 -13.68 16.88
C LYS A 27 -0.25 -14.20 15.48
N PHE A 28 -0.54 -13.36 14.50
CA PHE A 28 -0.32 -13.70 13.09
C PHE A 28 1.17 -13.90 12.82
N MET A 29 1.99 -12.96 13.30
CA MET A 29 3.44 -13.01 13.08
C MET A 29 4.07 -14.24 13.72
N ALA A 30 3.53 -14.66 14.87
CA ALA A 30 4.04 -15.85 15.57
C ALA A 30 3.70 -17.14 14.83
N LYS A 31 2.58 -17.17 14.11
CA LYS A 31 2.13 -18.37 13.40
C LYS A 31 2.54 -18.42 11.93
N ALA A 32 2.72 -17.25 11.32
CA ALA A 32 3.02 -17.19 9.89
C ALA A 32 4.46 -17.61 9.60
N PRO A 33 4.69 -18.39 8.52
CA PRO A 33 6.05 -18.71 8.10
C PRO A 33 6.79 -17.45 7.65
N MET A 34 8.11 -17.47 7.72
CA MET A 34 8.92 -16.34 7.31
C MET A 34 8.64 -15.90 5.87
N ASP A 35 8.40 -16.87 4.99
CA ASP A 35 8.10 -16.59 3.59
C ASP A 35 6.86 -15.72 3.44
N VAL A 36 5.82 -16.03 4.22
CA VAL A 36 4.55 -15.28 4.20
C VAL A 36 4.78 -13.87 4.74
N ILE A 37 5.52 -13.76 5.84
CA ILE A 37 5.84 -12.46 6.44
C ILE A 37 6.61 -11.59 5.45
N LYS A 38 7.58 -12.19 4.77
CA LYS A 38 8.38 -11.49 3.77
C LYS A 38 7.52 -10.97 2.62
N GLU A 39 6.60 -11.80 2.13
CA GLU A 39 5.69 -11.41 1.05
C GLU A 39 4.81 -10.23 1.46
N ILE A 40 4.28 -10.27 2.68
CA ILE A 40 3.42 -9.19 3.19
C ILE A 40 4.22 -7.90 3.31
N ARG A 41 5.45 -8.00 3.79
CA ARG A 41 6.33 -6.84 3.93
C ARG A 41 6.66 -6.23 2.57
N GLU A 42 6.99 -7.08 1.59
CA GLU A 42 7.27 -6.63 0.23
C GLU A 42 6.06 -5.95 -0.40
N ARG A 43 4.89 -6.49 -0.14
CA ARG A 43 3.65 -5.90 -0.64
C ARG A 43 3.41 -4.53 -0.04
N ALA A 44 3.65 -4.38 1.27
CA ALA A 44 3.51 -3.09 1.94
C ALA A 44 4.49 -2.06 1.35
N GLU A 45 5.73 -2.47 1.09
CA GLU A 45 6.72 -1.60 0.47
C GLU A 45 6.33 -1.21 -0.95
N PHE A 46 5.84 -2.16 -1.72
CA PHE A 46 5.35 -1.89 -3.07
C PHE A 46 4.21 -0.88 -3.04
N CYS A 47 3.25 -1.08 -2.14
CA CYS A 47 2.12 -0.14 -1.99
C CYS A 47 2.61 1.25 -1.62
N THR A 48 3.57 1.35 -0.71
CA THR A 48 4.14 2.63 -0.31
C THR A 48 4.77 3.34 -1.50
N THR A 49 5.53 2.62 -2.31
CA THR A 49 6.15 3.18 -3.52
C THR A 49 5.10 3.66 -4.50
N GLU A 50 4.05 2.88 -4.72
CA GLU A 50 2.98 3.25 -5.63
C GLU A 50 2.19 4.45 -5.13
N ILE A 51 1.94 4.53 -3.83
CA ILE A 51 1.26 5.68 -3.24
C ILE A 51 2.07 6.95 -3.48
N THR A 52 3.38 6.88 -3.25
CA THR A 52 4.26 8.03 -3.49
C THR A 52 4.23 8.44 -4.96
N ARG A 53 4.28 7.48 -5.87
CA ARG A 53 4.23 7.73 -7.31
C ARG A 53 2.92 8.41 -7.72
N ILE A 54 1.80 7.87 -7.24
CA ILE A 54 0.48 8.42 -7.58
C ILE A 54 0.31 9.81 -7.00
N ASN A 55 0.76 10.05 -5.78
CA ASN A 55 0.71 11.37 -5.17
C ASN A 55 1.53 12.38 -5.97
N ALA A 56 2.69 11.97 -6.47
CA ALA A 56 3.52 12.84 -7.32
C ALA A 56 2.80 13.18 -8.63
N LEU A 57 2.11 12.19 -9.22
CA LEU A 57 1.34 12.41 -10.43
C LEU A 57 0.17 13.36 -10.18
N LEU A 58 -0.53 13.20 -9.05
CA LEU A 58 -1.64 14.08 -8.69
C LEU A 58 -1.16 15.51 -8.46
N ALA A 59 0.00 15.67 -7.84
CA ALA A 59 0.58 16.98 -7.59
C ALA A 59 1.03 17.66 -8.89
N ALA A 60 1.37 16.86 -9.90
CA ALA A 60 1.81 17.38 -11.20
C ALA A 60 0.64 17.77 -12.11
N LEU A 61 -0.58 17.29 -11.81
CA LEU A 61 -1.74 17.65 -12.62
C LEU A 61 -2.12 19.11 -12.43
N PRO A 62 -2.55 19.77 -13.51
CA PRO A 62 -2.96 21.16 -13.39
C PRO A 62 -4.16 21.30 -12.46
N SER A 63 -4.15 22.38 -11.70
CA SER A 63 -5.25 22.72 -10.82
C SER A 63 -6.43 23.22 -11.66
N GLU A 64 -7.61 22.73 -11.38
CA GLU A 64 -8.82 23.20 -12.08
C GLU A 64 -9.57 24.23 -11.30
#